data_1d9aaed6f0623fda093b036c3d7d740f
#
_entry.id   1d9aaed6f0623fda093b036c3d7d740f
#
_cell.length_a   1.000
_cell.length_b   1.000
_cell.length_c   1.000
_cell.angle_alpha   90.00
_cell.angle_beta   90.00
_cell.angle_gamma   90.00
#
_symmetry.space_group_name_H-M   'P 1'
#
loop_
_entity.id
_entity.type
_entity.pdbx_description
1 polymer ?
#
loop_
_entity_poly.entity_id
_entity_poly.type
_entity_poly.pdbx_seq_one_letter_code
_entity_poly.pdbx_strand_id
1 'polypeptide(L)'
;CGSMASDDPEGLEIFCHIQDSVSHLTPNRDVILITNENNILVNAIQRAASVIIQRSSKEGFGLTVTEALWKEKPVVASNIGGILLQIEDGVSGYLVDPDDTGGFVKRTVELLEHPDLGRQMGRKGKETVREKYLITRLLLDHLVFVRDAIDMYR
;
A
#
# COMPACT_ATOMS: atom_id res chain seq x y z
N CYS A 1 -6.08 8.53 4.11
CA CYS A 1 -7.37 8.35 3.45
C CYS A 1 -7.92 6.97 3.82
N GLY A 2 -9.13 6.89 4.32
CA GLY A 2 -9.80 5.65 4.69
C GLY A 2 -11.24 5.92 5.11
N SER A 3 -12.14 4.93 4.95
CA SER A 3 -13.49 5.02 5.49
C SER A 3 -13.45 4.88 7.00
N MET A 4 -14.27 5.66 7.69
CA MET A 4 -14.57 5.45 9.11
C MET A 4 -15.78 4.54 9.20
N ALA A 5 -15.65 3.42 9.90
CA ALA A 5 -16.81 2.62 10.27
C ALA A 5 -17.65 3.41 11.27
N SER A 6 -18.94 3.58 10.97
CA SER A 6 -19.85 4.38 11.81
C SER A 6 -20.15 3.74 13.17
N ASP A 7 -19.77 2.49 13.34
CA ASP A 7 -19.97 1.64 14.52
C ASP A 7 -18.66 1.31 15.26
N ASP A 8 -17.55 1.94 14.88
CA ASP A 8 -16.24 1.75 15.51
C ASP A 8 -15.85 2.98 16.37
N PRO A 9 -16.13 2.96 17.69
CA PRO A 9 -15.78 4.05 18.59
C PRO A 9 -14.26 4.27 18.69
N GLU A 10 -13.46 3.20 18.59
CA GLU A 10 -11.99 3.26 18.65
C GLU A 10 -11.43 4.02 17.43
N GLY A 11 -12.00 3.78 16.25
CA GLY A 11 -11.65 4.50 15.02
C GLY A 11 -11.91 5.99 15.12
N LEU A 12 -13.01 6.40 15.79
CA LEU A 12 -13.34 7.80 16.01
C LEU A 12 -12.34 8.49 16.95
N GLU A 13 -11.98 7.84 18.06
CA GLU A 13 -10.98 8.36 19.00
C GLU A 13 -9.62 8.57 18.33
N ILE A 14 -9.17 7.60 17.55
CA ILE A 14 -7.92 7.70 16.78
C ILE A 14 -8.00 8.85 15.79
N PHE A 15 -9.11 9.01 15.08
CA PHE A 15 -9.29 10.11 14.14
C PHE A 15 -9.22 11.49 14.83
N CYS A 16 -9.92 11.68 15.95
CA CYS A 16 -9.87 12.91 16.73
C CYS A 16 -8.44 13.21 17.19
N HIS A 17 -7.73 12.20 17.70
CA HIS A 17 -6.33 12.37 18.12
C HIS A 17 -5.42 12.79 16.96
N ILE A 18 -5.58 12.18 15.77
CA ILE A 18 -4.84 12.58 14.56
C ILE A 18 -5.20 14.02 14.19
N GLN A 19 -6.49 14.36 14.15
CA GLN A 19 -6.97 15.70 13.80
C GLN A 19 -6.37 16.78 14.71
N ASP A 20 -6.35 16.55 16.01
CA ASP A 20 -5.75 17.46 16.99
C ASP A 20 -4.24 17.60 16.75
N SER A 21 -3.55 16.49 16.54
CA SER A 21 -2.09 16.45 16.32
C SER A 21 -1.66 17.24 15.08
N VAL A 22 -2.47 17.24 14.01
CA VAL A 22 -2.15 17.90 12.73
C VAL A 22 -2.92 19.22 12.54
N SER A 23 -3.66 19.68 13.55
CA SER A 23 -4.52 20.87 13.46
C SER A 23 -3.78 22.13 12.97
N HIS A 24 -2.50 22.28 13.30
CA HIS A 24 -1.65 23.39 12.87
C HIS A 24 -1.20 23.30 11.39
N LEU A 25 -1.32 22.14 10.74
CA LEU A 25 -0.94 21.88 9.34
C LEU A 25 -2.12 21.93 8.37
N THR A 26 -3.35 21.77 8.87
CA THR A 26 -4.55 21.73 8.05
C THR A 26 -4.95 23.06 7.42
N PRO A 27 -4.76 24.24 8.06
CA PRO A 27 -5.12 25.55 7.48
C PRO A 27 -4.36 25.84 6.18
N ASN A 28 -3.10 25.45 6.09
CA ASN A 28 -2.25 25.65 4.91
C ASN A 28 -2.39 24.53 3.88
N ARG A 29 -3.23 23.52 4.14
CA ARG A 29 -3.36 22.30 3.34
C ARG A 29 -2.07 21.47 3.26
N ASP A 30 -1.16 21.61 4.21
CA ASP A 30 0.02 20.75 4.31
C ASP A 30 -0.37 19.31 4.67
N VAL A 31 -1.49 19.15 5.40
CA VAL A 31 -2.16 17.88 5.68
C VAL A 31 -3.63 17.95 5.29
N ILE A 32 -4.11 16.96 4.57
CA ILE A 32 -5.51 16.80 4.19
C ILE A 32 -6.01 15.45 4.73
N LEU A 33 -6.98 15.50 5.63
CA LEU A 33 -7.64 14.29 6.15
C LEU A 33 -8.86 13.97 5.29
N ILE A 34 -8.90 12.73 4.77
CA ILE A 34 -9.99 12.26 3.91
C ILE A 34 -10.56 11.00 4.53
N THR A 35 -11.83 11.07 4.94
CA THR A 35 -12.56 9.99 5.62
C THR A 35 -13.72 9.44 4.79
N ASN A 36 -14.04 10.08 3.66
CA ASN A 36 -15.13 9.65 2.79
C ASN A 36 -14.75 8.43 1.95
N GLU A 37 -15.66 7.50 1.83
CA GLU A 37 -15.55 6.37 0.91
C GLU A 37 -15.73 6.84 -0.53
N ASN A 38 -14.63 6.93 -1.27
CA ASN A 38 -14.65 7.36 -2.67
C ASN A 38 -13.50 6.71 -3.44
N ASN A 39 -13.78 5.60 -4.09
CA ASN A 39 -12.78 4.84 -4.84
C ASN A 39 -12.16 5.62 -6.01
N ILE A 40 -12.92 6.55 -6.62
CA ILE A 40 -12.41 7.40 -7.71
C ILE A 40 -11.38 8.37 -7.14
N LEU A 41 -11.68 9.00 -6.00
CA LEU A 41 -10.77 9.91 -5.32
C LEU A 41 -9.50 9.19 -4.85
N VAL A 42 -9.64 8.01 -4.23
CA VAL A 42 -8.50 7.17 -3.80
C VAL A 42 -7.61 6.85 -5.00
N ASN A 43 -8.21 6.40 -6.12
CA ASN A 43 -7.46 6.11 -7.34
C ASN A 43 -6.73 7.35 -7.90
N ALA A 44 -7.37 8.51 -7.87
CA ALA A 44 -6.76 9.78 -8.33
C ALA A 44 -5.59 10.20 -7.44
N ILE A 45 -5.76 10.13 -6.11
CA ILE A 45 -4.71 10.45 -5.13
C ILE A 45 -3.52 9.50 -5.28
N GLN A 46 -3.75 8.20 -5.38
CA GLN A 46 -2.68 7.23 -5.58
C GLN A 46 -1.92 7.50 -6.90
N ARG A 47 -2.60 7.94 -7.97
CA ARG A 47 -1.95 8.30 -9.23
C ARG A 47 -1.15 9.60 -9.14
N ALA A 48 -1.62 10.56 -8.36
CA ALA A 48 -0.95 11.86 -8.18
C ALA A 48 0.21 11.81 -7.18
N ALA A 49 0.17 10.88 -6.22
CA ALA A 49 1.16 10.78 -5.16
C ALA A 49 2.58 10.52 -5.68
N SER A 50 3.57 11.12 -5.06
CA SER A 50 5.00 10.82 -5.29
C SER A 50 5.43 9.55 -4.58
N VAL A 51 4.93 9.32 -3.36
CA VAL A 51 5.19 8.15 -2.52
C VAL A 51 3.89 7.72 -1.85
N ILE A 52 3.67 6.43 -1.70
CA ILE A 52 2.56 5.86 -0.92
C ILE A 52 3.13 5.26 0.37
N ILE A 53 2.50 5.56 1.48
CA ILE A 53 2.87 5.01 2.79
C ILE A 53 1.73 4.12 3.28
N GLN A 54 2.05 2.90 3.67
CA GLN A 54 1.11 1.96 4.30
C GLN A 54 1.69 1.49 5.64
N ARG A 55 1.41 2.26 6.70
CA ARG A 55 1.84 1.92 8.05
C ARG A 55 0.71 1.22 8.80
N SER A 56 0.70 -0.09 8.73
CA SER A 56 -0.27 -0.95 9.42
C SER A 56 0.41 -1.67 10.58
N SER A 57 -0.30 -1.83 11.69
CA SER A 57 0.11 -2.70 12.82
C SER A 57 -0.34 -4.14 12.61
N LYS A 58 -1.40 -4.35 11.82
CA LYS A 58 -1.93 -5.66 11.40
C LYS A 58 -2.43 -5.54 9.98
N GLU A 59 -2.07 -6.48 9.12
CA GLU A 59 -2.49 -6.48 7.73
C GLU A 59 -2.60 -7.91 7.21
N GLY A 60 -3.73 -8.23 6.59
CA GLY A 60 -3.93 -9.52 5.95
C GLY A 60 -3.18 -9.60 4.64
N PHE A 61 -3.60 -8.84 3.65
CA PHE A 61 -2.99 -8.82 2.31
C PHE A 61 -2.38 -7.46 1.96
N GLY A 62 -3.10 -6.35 2.20
CA GLY A 62 -2.64 -5.01 1.84
C GLY A 62 -3.02 -4.61 0.41
N LEU A 63 -4.31 -4.58 0.10
CA LEU A 63 -4.80 -4.17 -1.22
C LEU A 63 -4.30 -2.80 -1.64
N THR A 64 -4.21 -1.85 -0.71
CA THR A 64 -3.67 -0.51 -0.95
C THR A 64 -2.26 -0.56 -1.53
N VAL A 65 -1.42 -1.49 -1.04
CA VAL A 65 -0.06 -1.70 -1.53
C VAL A 65 -0.09 -2.22 -2.97
N THR A 66 -0.87 -3.29 -3.24
CA THR A 66 -1.03 -3.85 -4.60
C THR A 66 -1.51 -2.78 -5.60
N GLU A 67 -2.48 -1.96 -5.21
CA GLU A 67 -3.02 -0.89 -6.03
C GLU A 67 -1.98 0.21 -6.32
N ALA A 68 -1.17 0.58 -5.33
CA ALA A 68 -0.10 1.55 -5.48
C ALA A 68 0.99 1.04 -6.43
N LEU A 69 1.45 -0.19 -6.22
CA LEU A 69 2.43 -0.86 -7.08
C LEU A 69 1.92 -1.01 -8.52
N TRP A 70 0.64 -1.36 -8.72
CA TRP A 70 0.03 -1.41 -10.05
C TRP A 70 0.07 -0.07 -10.78
N LYS A 71 0.03 1.05 -10.04
CA LYS A 71 0.12 2.42 -10.55
C LYS A 71 1.57 2.93 -10.69
N GLU A 72 2.57 2.04 -10.57
CA GLU A 72 3.99 2.37 -10.59
C GLU A 72 4.41 3.38 -9.52
N LYS A 73 3.75 3.34 -8.35
CA LYS A 73 4.11 4.21 -7.24
C LYS A 73 5.08 3.52 -6.30
N PRO A 74 6.15 4.22 -5.88
CA PRO A 74 7.01 3.70 -4.82
C PRO A 74 6.22 3.63 -3.52
N VAL A 75 6.41 2.53 -2.79
CA VAL A 75 5.69 2.27 -1.53
C VAL A 75 6.68 2.12 -0.40
N VAL A 76 6.39 2.75 0.73
CA VAL A 76 7.01 2.50 2.02
C VAL A 76 5.96 1.86 2.92
N ALA A 77 6.13 0.61 3.29
CA ALA A 77 5.11 -0.14 4.01
C ALA A 77 5.67 -0.89 5.22
N SER A 78 4.77 -1.25 6.14
CA SER A 78 5.13 -2.11 7.26
C SER A 78 5.52 -3.51 6.79
N ASN A 79 6.56 -4.08 7.39
CA ASN A 79 7.06 -5.43 7.11
C ASN A 79 6.21 -6.52 7.79
N ILE A 80 4.90 -6.50 7.55
CA ILE A 80 3.94 -7.40 8.19
C ILE A 80 3.01 -8.08 7.17
N GLY A 81 2.47 -9.23 7.57
CA GLY A 81 1.39 -9.93 6.86
C GLY A 81 1.67 -10.15 5.37
N GLY A 82 0.65 -10.00 4.55
CA GLY A 82 0.74 -10.18 3.10
C GLY A 82 1.54 -9.12 2.36
N ILE A 83 1.89 -8.00 3.00
CA ILE A 83 2.74 -6.96 2.41
C ILE A 83 4.14 -7.51 2.08
N LEU A 84 4.69 -8.38 2.94
CA LEU A 84 5.98 -9.04 2.74
C LEU A 84 6.06 -9.84 1.42
N LEU A 85 4.94 -10.29 0.90
CA LEU A 85 4.88 -11.05 -0.34
C LEU A 85 4.82 -10.16 -1.59
N GLN A 86 4.51 -8.88 -1.40
CA GLN A 86 4.27 -7.92 -2.48
C GLN A 86 5.48 -7.03 -2.76
N ILE A 87 6.28 -6.74 -1.74
CA ILE A 87 7.42 -5.83 -1.81
C ILE A 87 8.71 -6.62 -1.60
N GLU A 88 9.62 -6.49 -2.52
CA GLU A 88 11.03 -6.84 -2.36
C GLU A 88 11.76 -5.59 -1.85
N ASP A 89 12.24 -5.65 -0.59
CA ASP A 89 12.82 -4.50 0.09
C ASP A 89 14.03 -3.93 -0.66
N GLY A 90 14.03 -2.61 -0.84
CA GLY A 90 15.07 -1.89 -1.60
C GLY A 90 14.99 -2.04 -3.12
N VAL A 91 14.10 -2.89 -3.66
CA VAL A 91 13.96 -3.16 -5.11
C VAL A 91 12.64 -2.66 -5.66
N SER A 92 11.52 -3.06 -5.07
CA SER A 92 10.17 -2.67 -5.53
C SER A 92 9.43 -1.74 -4.56
N GLY A 93 10.07 -1.38 -3.46
CA GLY A 93 9.58 -0.52 -2.40
C GLY A 93 10.45 -0.68 -1.16
N TYR A 94 10.00 -0.14 -0.04
CA TYR A 94 10.66 -0.29 1.25
C TYR A 94 9.75 -0.96 2.27
N LEU A 95 10.32 -1.90 3.02
CA LEU A 95 9.71 -2.55 4.17
C LEU A 95 10.34 -2.01 5.46
N VAL A 96 9.51 -1.52 6.36
CA VAL A 96 9.93 -0.89 7.62
C VAL A 96 9.18 -1.52 8.78
N ASP A 97 9.82 -1.67 9.92
CA ASP A 97 9.15 -2.12 11.13
C ASP A 97 7.99 -1.16 11.49
N PRO A 98 6.78 -1.67 11.81
CA PRO A 98 5.62 -0.81 12.14
C PRO A 98 5.90 0.22 13.24
N ASP A 99 6.78 -0.11 14.17
CA ASP A 99 7.12 0.75 15.30
C ASP A 99 8.30 1.72 14.99
N ASP A 100 9.01 1.52 13.89
CA ASP A 100 10.13 2.38 13.47
C ASP A 100 9.65 3.60 12.67
N THR A 101 9.13 4.61 13.37
CA THR A 101 8.72 5.89 12.75
C THR A 101 9.89 6.57 12.02
N GLY A 102 11.11 6.48 12.58
CA GLY A 102 12.32 7.06 11.98
C GLY A 102 12.65 6.43 10.62
N GLY A 103 12.52 5.11 10.53
CA GLY A 103 12.68 4.37 9.28
C GLY A 103 11.66 4.79 8.21
N PHE A 104 10.38 4.93 8.57
CA PHE A 104 9.36 5.45 7.64
C PHE A 104 9.70 6.83 7.11
N VAL A 105 10.08 7.75 7.99
CA VAL A 105 10.48 9.12 7.62
C VAL A 105 11.69 9.07 6.69
N LYS A 106 12.75 8.37 7.07
CA LYS A 106 13.98 8.27 6.29
C LYS A 106 13.73 7.74 4.88
N ARG A 107 12.98 6.64 4.74
CA ARG A 107 12.70 6.03 3.43
C ARG A 107 11.79 6.89 2.57
N THR A 108 10.83 7.57 3.19
CA THR A 108 9.95 8.50 2.47
C THR A 108 10.72 9.69 1.93
N VAL A 109 11.56 10.32 2.76
CA VAL A 109 12.40 11.46 2.34
C VAL A 109 13.37 11.04 1.22
N GLU A 110 14.03 9.90 1.35
CA GLU A 110 14.91 9.34 0.31
C GLU A 110 14.22 9.24 -1.05
N LEU A 111 12.98 8.73 -1.08
CA LEU A 111 12.20 8.61 -2.33
C LEU A 111 11.75 9.97 -2.89
N LEU A 112 11.50 10.94 -2.03
CA LEU A 112 11.14 12.31 -2.45
C LEU A 112 12.36 13.07 -3.01
N GLU A 113 13.54 12.87 -2.42
CA GLU A 113 14.81 13.47 -2.87
C GLU A 113 15.35 12.80 -4.12
N HIS A 114 15.01 11.52 -4.34
CA HIS A 114 15.49 10.72 -5.48
C HIS A 114 14.32 10.17 -6.32
N PRO A 115 13.60 11.01 -7.10
CA PRO A 115 12.42 10.59 -7.87
C PRO A 115 12.72 9.49 -8.91
N ASP A 116 13.95 9.40 -9.41
CA ASP A 116 14.35 8.34 -10.36
C ASP A 116 14.37 6.97 -9.68
N LEU A 117 14.87 6.89 -8.46
CA LEU A 117 14.81 5.68 -7.63
C LEU A 117 13.35 5.26 -7.40
N GLY A 118 12.50 6.23 -7.03
CA GLY A 118 11.07 5.98 -6.85
C GLY A 118 10.40 5.42 -8.11
N ARG A 119 10.73 5.97 -9.29
CA ARG A 119 10.23 5.46 -10.58
C ARG A 119 10.71 4.05 -10.89
N GLN A 120 11.98 3.72 -10.59
CA GLN A 120 12.51 2.37 -10.78
C GLN A 120 11.78 1.36 -9.89
N MET A 121 11.63 1.67 -8.60
CA MET A 121 10.91 0.83 -7.65
C MET A 121 9.45 0.62 -8.06
N GLY A 122 8.77 1.68 -8.45
CA GLY A 122 7.38 1.61 -8.90
C GLY A 122 7.20 0.69 -10.11
N ARG A 123 8.11 0.74 -11.09
CA ARG A 123 8.10 -0.16 -12.26
C ARG A 123 8.29 -1.62 -11.84
N LYS A 124 9.26 -1.90 -10.95
CA LYS A 124 9.48 -3.24 -10.41
C LYS A 124 8.28 -3.76 -9.64
N GLY A 125 7.67 -2.92 -8.81
CA GLY A 125 6.44 -3.25 -8.10
C GLY A 125 5.30 -3.62 -9.05
N LYS A 126 5.10 -2.87 -10.13
CA LYS A 126 4.09 -3.20 -11.16
C LYS A 126 4.37 -4.53 -11.85
N GLU A 127 5.63 -4.84 -12.16
CA GLU A 127 6.02 -6.15 -12.72
C GLU A 127 5.59 -7.27 -11.77
N THR A 128 5.89 -7.14 -10.47
CA THR A 128 5.49 -8.11 -9.44
C THR A 128 3.97 -8.30 -9.39
N VAL A 129 3.20 -7.20 -9.41
CA VAL A 129 1.72 -7.27 -9.39
C VAL A 129 1.20 -7.95 -10.66
N ARG A 130 1.72 -7.60 -11.82
CA ARG A 130 1.33 -8.19 -13.10
C ARG A 130 1.55 -9.71 -13.13
N GLU A 131 2.65 -10.16 -12.56
CA GLU A 131 3.03 -11.58 -12.59
C GLU A 131 2.29 -12.41 -11.54
N LYS A 132 2.00 -11.83 -10.36
CA LYS A 132 1.56 -12.63 -9.20
C LYS A 132 0.13 -12.34 -8.75
N TYR A 133 -0.41 -11.11 -8.95
CA TYR A 133 -1.60 -10.66 -8.24
C TYR A 133 -2.79 -10.27 -9.13
N LEU A 134 -2.71 -10.51 -10.45
CA LEU A 134 -3.85 -10.32 -11.33
C LEU A 134 -4.79 -11.52 -11.30
N ILE A 135 -6.08 -11.27 -11.53
CA ILE A 135 -7.11 -12.31 -11.60
C ILE A 135 -6.80 -13.37 -12.67
N THR A 136 -6.14 -12.98 -13.75
CA THR A 136 -5.70 -13.90 -14.82
C THR A 136 -4.67 -14.90 -14.32
N ARG A 137 -3.79 -14.51 -13.40
CA ARG A 137 -2.84 -15.41 -12.77
C ARG A 137 -3.56 -16.42 -11.86
N LEU A 138 -4.48 -15.94 -11.03
CA LEU A 138 -5.29 -16.80 -10.16
C LEU A 138 -6.04 -17.85 -10.98
N LEU A 139 -6.66 -17.43 -12.10
CA LEU A 139 -7.35 -18.35 -13.01
C LEU A 139 -6.39 -19.41 -13.56
N LEU A 140 -5.20 -19.00 -14.01
CA LEU A 140 -4.19 -19.93 -14.54
C LEU A 140 -3.78 -20.97 -13.48
N ASP A 141 -3.51 -20.53 -12.26
CA ASP A 141 -3.11 -21.40 -11.15
C ASP A 141 -4.22 -22.42 -10.82
N HIS A 142 -5.49 -22.00 -10.85
CA HIS A 142 -6.62 -22.93 -10.67
C HIS A 142 -6.72 -23.96 -11.80
N LEU A 143 -6.55 -23.53 -13.04
CA LEU A 143 -6.60 -24.46 -14.19
C LEU A 143 -5.45 -25.47 -14.13
N VAL A 144 -4.24 -25.05 -13.78
CA VAL A 144 -3.09 -25.94 -13.60
C VAL A 144 -3.36 -26.92 -12.47
N PHE A 145 -3.85 -26.45 -11.32
CA PHE A 145 -4.19 -27.31 -10.18
C PHE A 145 -5.23 -28.39 -10.57
N VAL A 146 -6.30 -28.00 -11.25
CA VAL A 146 -7.33 -28.95 -11.70
C VAL A 146 -6.77 -29.98 -12.68
N ARG A 147 -5.96 -29.56 -13.65
CA ARG A 147 -5.28 -30.46 -14.58
C ARG A 147 -4.43 -31.48 -13.83
N ASP A 148 -3.56 -31.01 -12.94
CA ASP A 148 -2.63 -31.88 -12.21
C ASP A 148 -3.39 -32.87 -11.29
N ALA A 149 -4.50 -32.42 -10.70
CA ALA A 149 -5.38 -33.31 -9.93
C ALA A 149 -6.00 -34.40 -10.80
N ILE A 150 -6.49 -34.08 -12.00
CA ILE A 150 -7.03 -35.09 -12.95
C ILE A 150 -5.97 -36.10 -13.38
N ASP A 151 -4.75 -35.63 -13.66
CA ASP A 151 -3.65 -36.48 -14.10
C ASP A 151 -3.15 -37.45 -13.00
N MET A 152 -3.30 -37.06 -11.71
CA MET A 152 -2.98 -37.93 -10.57
C MET A 152 -3.97 -39.11 -10.38
N TYR A 153 -5.18 -39.01 -10.92
CA TYR A 153 -6.22 -40.04 -10.81
C TYR A 153 -6.38 -40.91 -12.11
N ARG A 154 -5.50 -40.71 -13.08
CA ARG A 154 -5.41 -41.52 -14.28
C ARG A 154 -4.30 -42.55 -14.18
#